data_27fd9a6993579c479e83392b2379132f
#
_entry.id   27fd9a6993579c479e83392b2379132f
#
_cell.length_a   1.000
_cell.length_b   1.000
_cell.length_c   1.000
_cell.angle_alpha   90.00
_cell.angle_beta   90.00
_cell.angle_gamma   90.00
#
_symmetry.space_group_name_H-M   'P 1'
#
loop_
_entity.id
_entity.type
_entity.pdbx_description
1 polymer ?
#
loop_
_entity_poly.entity_id
_entity_poly.type
_entity_poly.pdbx_seq_one_letter_code
_entity_poly.pdbx_strand_id
1 'polypeptide(L)'
;MMRIRVAVLTVSDKAFRGEREDRSYPAIAEALRGWEGVEFEVRRYEVVPDEREVIAAKLRELADGGEVDLILTAGGTGLGPRDVTPEATLEVVERVVPGIPEAMRAESLKATPAGMLSRAVSGIRGRTLIINLPGSPKGAKECLEAILPAIPHAVEVLRGEIGDHQAPSYRDESPRDGRRGR
;
A
#
# COMPACT_ATOMS: atom_id res chain seq x y z
N MET A 1 8.94 15.46 13.42
CA MET A 1 8.64 14.10 12.89
C MET A 1 7.58 14.26 11.81
N MET A 2 7.82 13.67 10.64
CA MET A 2 6.85 13.68 9.54
C MET A 2 5.61 12.88 9.95
N ARG A 3 4.42 13.42 9.64
CA ARG A 3 3.14 12.73 9.86
C ARG A 3 2.49 12.43 8.51
N ILE A 4 2.12 11.16 8.31
CA ILE A 4 1.39 10.68 7.13
C ILE A 4 0.00 10.22 7.55
N ARG A 5 -1.02 10.82 6.96
CA ARG A 5 -2.42 10.52 7.23
C ARG A 5 -2.87 9.36 6.34
N VAL A 6 -3.35 8.30 6.96
CA VAL A 6 -3.67 7.04 6.28
C VAL A 6 -5.15 6.72 6.36
N ALA A 7 -5.71 6.24 5.25
CA ALA A 7 -6.97 5.50 5.26
C ALA A 7 -6.69 4.03 4.95
N VAL A 8 -7.37 3.14 5.63
CA VAL A 8 -7.36 1.70 5.34
C VAL A 8 -8.75 1.27 4.92
N LEU A 9 -8.84 0.63 3.76
CA LEU A 9 -10.08 0.14 3.19
C LEU A 9 -9.99 -1.39 3.04
N THR A 10 -10.64 -2.12 3.91
CA THR A 10 -10.74 -3.58 3.78
C THR A 10 -11.83 -3.92 2.77
N VAL A 11 -11.48 -4.71 1.76
CA VAL A 11 -12.38 -5.18 0.71
C VAL A 11 -12.67 -6.64 0.95
N SER A 12 -13.86 -6.97 1.42
CA SER A 12 -14.27 -8.32 1.75
C SER A 12 -15.77 -8.44 1.91
N ASP A 13 -16.44 -9.22 1.08
CA ASP A 13 -17.87 -9.54 1.24
C ASP A 13 -18.18 -10.12 2.62
N LYS A 14 -17.35 -11.06 3.09
CA LYS A 14 -17.58 -11.74 4.37
C LYS A 14 -17.40 -10.82 5.57
N ALA A 15 -16.36 -9.99 5.55
CA ALA A 15 -16.15 -9.03 6.61
C ALA A 15 -17.24 -7.94 6.61
N PHE A 16 -17.66 -7.49 5.42
CA PHE A 16 -18.74 -6.51 5.26
C PHE A 16 -20.08 -7.01 5.82
N ARG A 17 -20.40 -8.29 5.63
CA ARG A 17 -21.60 -8.91 6.18
C ARG A 17 -21.49 -9.34 7.65
N GLY A 18 -20.33 -9.14 8.27
CA GLY A 18 -20.10 -9.56 9.65
C GLY A 18 -19.92 -11.07 9.84
N GLU A 19 -19.69 -11.82 8.75
CA GLU A 19 -19.49 -13.27 8.76
C GLU A 19 -18.06 -13.69 9.12
N ARG A 20 -17.12 -12.75 9.05
CA ARG A 20 -15.72 -12.95 9.37
C ARG A 20 -15.11 -11.68 9.97
N GLU A 21 -14.28 -11.85 10.99
CA GLU A 21 -13.48 -10.78 11.54
C GLU A 21 -12.41 -10.31 10.53
N ASP A 22 -12.24 -9.00 10.39
CA ASP A 22 -11.13 -8.45 9.62
C ASP A 22 -9.84 -8.53 10.45
N ARG A 23 -8.91 -9.37 10.00
CA ARG A 23 -7.58 -9.54 10.58
C ARG A 23 -6.48 -8.81 9.81
N SER A 24 -6.77 -8.34 8.60
CA SER A 24 -5.79 -7.61 7.80
C SER A 24 -5.53 -6.21 8.35
N TYR A 25 -6.57 -5.51 8.79
CA TYR A 25 -6.41 -4.19 9.39
C TYR A 25 -5.49 -4.17 10.62
N PRO A 26 -5.63 -5.04 11.64
CA PRO A 26 -4.70 -5.08 12.75
C PRO A 26 -3.25 -5.33 12.33
N ALA A 27 -3.02 -6.18 11.35
CA ALA A 27 -1.67 -6.47 10.81
C ALA A 27 -1.07 -5.24 10.10
N ILE A 28 -1.86 -4.52 9.31
CA ILE A 28 -1.46 -3.26 8.66
C ILE A 28 -1.14 -2.20 9.71
N ALA A 29 -2.01 -2.03 10.70
CA ALA A 29 -1.82 -1.05 11.77
C ALA A 29 -0.55 -1.34 12.60
N GLU A 30 -0.23 -2.62 12.83
CA GLU A 30 1.01 -3.03 13.48
C GLU A 30 2.24 -2.65 12.67
N ALA A 31 2.25 -2.94 11.35
CA ALA A 31 3.34 -2.59 10.46
C ALA A 31 3.61 -1.08 10.42
N LEU A 32 2.53 -0.28 10.34
CA LEU A 32 2.63 1.19 10.34
C LEU A 32 3.22 1.73 11.65
N ARG A 33 2.80 1.18 12.82
CA ARG A 33 3.31 1.60 14.13
C ARG A 33 4.78 1.21 14.36
N GLY A 34 5.21 0.11 13.76
CA GLY A 34 6.59 -0.40 13.89
C GLY A 34 7.62 0.40 13.10
N TRP A 35 7.20 1.34 12.24
CA TRP A 35 8.12 2.09 11.40
C TRP A 35 8.65 3.33 12.11
N GLU A 36 9.98 3.41 12.28
CA GLU A 36 10.64 4.52 12.95
C GLU A 36 10.81 5.74 12.04
N GLY A 37 10.80 6.93 12.64
CA GLY A 37 11.10 8.19 11.95
C GLY A 37 9.90 8.89 11.31
N VAL A 38 8.77 8.21 11.16
CA VAL A 38 7.52 8.74 10.60
C VAL A 38 6.34 8.33 11.46
N GLU A 39 5.43 9.25 11.72
CA GLU A 39 4.17 8.97 12.38
C GLU A 39 3.09 8.68 11.33
N PHE A 40 2.65 7.42 11.22
CA PHE A 40 1.50 7.06 10.42
C PHE A 40 0.23 7.17 11.27
N GLU A 41 -0.62 8.13 10.92
CA GLU A 41 -1.89 8.38 11.62
C GLU A 41 -3.05 7.80 10.81
N VAL A 42 -3.66 6.71 11.30
CA VAL A 42 -4.85 6.15 10.65
C VAL A 42 -6.06 7.03 10.97
N ARG A 43 -6.48 7.81 9.99
CA ARG A 43 -7.63 8.73 10.05
C ARG A 43 -8.95 8.05 9.76
N ARG A 44 -8.94 7.06 8.87
CA ARG A 44 -10.14 6.38 8.41
C ARG A 44 -9.86 4.88 8.29
N TYR A 45 -10.80 4.10 8.75
CA TYR A 45 -10.86 2.66 8.51
C TYR A 45 -12.29 2.27 8.17
N GLU A 46 -12.47 1.62 7.03
CA GLU A 46 -13.78 1.17 6.56
C GLU A 46 -13.68 -0.22 5.92
N VAL A 47 -14.78 -0.93 5.93
CA VAL A 47 -14.94 -2.23 5.25
C VAL A 47 -16.00 -2.08 4.17
N VAL A 48 -15.69 -2.54 2.97
CA VAL A 48 -16.61 -2.51 1.81
C VAL A 48 -16.74 -3.90 1.19
N PRO A 49 -17.86 -4.20 0.49
CA PRO A 49 -17.99 -5.45 -0.24
C PRO A 49 -17.09 -5.48 -1.48
N ASP A 50 -16.90 -6.69 -2.04
CA ASP A 50 -16.17 -6.92 -3.29
C ASP A 50 -16.99 -6.47 -4.52
N GLU A 51 -17.33 -5.18 -4.56
CA GLU A 51 -18.11 -4.54 -5.63
C GLU A 51 -17.33 -3.35 -6.21
N ARG A 52 -17.03 -3.41 -7.51
CA ARG A 52 -16.18 -2.44 -8.20
C ARG A 52 -16.63 -0.99 -7.99
N GLU A 53 -17.93 -0.72 -8.18
CA GLU A 53 -18.50 0.63 -8.06
C GLU A 53 -18.39 1.17 -6.63
N VAL A 54 -18.62 0.29 -5.63
CA VAL A 54 -18.54 0.68 -4.22
C VAL A 54 -17.10 0.98 -3.82
N ILE A 55 -16.15 0.13 -4.24
CA ILE A 55 -14.72 0.35 -3.99
C ILE A 55 -14.27 1.66 -4.65
N ALA A 56 -14.56 1.84 -5.93
CA ALA A 56 -14.17 3.03 -6.68
C ALA A 56 -14.75 4.32 -6.07
N ALA A 57 -16.04 4.32 -5.71
CA ALA A 57 -16.68 5.46 -5.07
C ALA A 57 -16.01 5.82 -3.74
N LYS A 58 -15.69 4.82 -2.91
CA LYS A 58 -15.02 5.03 -1.63
C LYS A 58 -13.58 5.55 -1.82
N LEU A 59 -12.85 5.02 -2.77
CA LEU A 59 -11.49 5.52 -3.09
C LEU A 59 -11.51 6.99 -3.53
N ARG A 60 -12.48 7.39 -4.37
CA ARG A 60 -12.65 8.79 -4.77
C ARG A 60 -12.99 9.68 -3.57
N GLU A 61 -13.96 9.27 -2.74
CA GLU A 61 -14.35 9.99 -1.53
C GLU A 61 -13.14 10.27 -0.63
N LEU A 62 -12.35 9.21 -0.34
CA LEU A 62 -11.18 9.32 0.55
C LEU A 62 -10.07 10.19 -0.06
N ALA A 63 -9.77 10.03 -1.34
CA ALA A 63 -8.70 10.77 -2.01
C ALA A 63 -9.08 12.25 -2.21
N ASP A 64 -10.31 12.53 -2.62
CA ASP A 64 -10.77 13.90 -2.93
C ASP A 64 -11.09 14.70 -1.66
N GLY A 65 -11.31 14.04 -0.53
CA GLY A 65 -11.60 14.68 0.75
C GLY A 65 -10.45 15.49 1.36
N GLY A 66 -9.21 15.30 0.89
CA GLY A 66 -8.06 16.07 1.36
C GLY A 66 -7.57 15.72 2.78
N GLU A 67 -8.16 14.71 3.41
CA GLU A 67 -7.85 14.30 4.79
C GLU A 67 -6.75 13.25 4.90
N VAL A 68 -6.40 12.59 3.78
CA VAL A 68 -5.44 11.49 3.76
C VAL A 68 -4.39 11.66 2.66
N ASP A 69 -3.19 11.18 2.93
CA ASP A 69 -2.05 11.20 2.02
C ASP A 69 -1.84 9.82 1.38
N LEU A 70 -2.27 8.78 2.07
CA LEU A 70 -2.08 7.38 1.69
C LEU A 70 -3.39 6.60 1.91
N ILE A 71 -3.80 5.86 0.90
CA ILE A 71 -4.90 4.89 1.01
C ILE A 71 -4.31 3.49 0.79
N LEU A 72 -4.51 2.62 1.76
CA LEU A 72 -4.16 1.20 1.68
C LEU A 72 -5.45 0.40 1.57
N THR A 73 -5.64 -0.32 0.47
CA THR A 73 -6.72 -1.31 0.40
C THR A 73 -6.18 -2.69 0.79
N ALA A 74 -7.01 -3.53 1.37
CA ALA A 74 -6.65 -4.90 1.71
C ALA A 74 -7.73 -5.86 1.22
N GLY A 75 -7.37 -6.77 0.31
CA GLY A 75 -8.25 -7.75 -0.27
C GLY A 75 -8.68 -7.48 -1.71
N GLY A 76 -9.29 -8.47 -2.34
CA GLY A 76 -9.82 -8.40 -3.69
C GLY A 76 -8.76 -8.29 -4.79
N THR A 77 -7.54 -8.80 -4.58
CA THR A 77 -6.41 -8.69 -5.51
C THR A 77 -6.02 -10.01 -6.20
N GLY A 78 -6.78 -11.08 -5.98
CA GLY A 78 -6.51 -12.39 -6.56
C GLY A 78 -7.16 -12.61 -7.93
N LEU A 79 -7.36 -13.90 -8.25
CA LEU A 79 -7.89 -14.34 -9.53
C LEU A 79 -9.39 -14.70 -9.48
N GLY A 80 -10.01 -14.56 -8.32
CA GLY A 80 -11.42 -14.87 -8.15
C GLY A 80 -12.33 -13.91 -8.93
N PRO A 81 -13.54 -14.35 -9.31
CA PRO A 81 -14.45 -13.53 -10.12
C PRO A 81 -14.95 -12.28 -9.38
N ARG A 82 -14.87 -12.28 -8.05
CA ARG A 82 -15.21 -11.13 -7.22
C ARG A 82 -14.00 -10.31 -6.78
N ASP A 83 -12.79 -10.68 -7.17
CA ASP A 83 -11.57 -9.92 -6.94
C ASP A 83 -11.48 -8.78 -7.97
N VAL A 84 -11.99 -7.61 -7.62
CA VAL A 84 -12.12 -6.44 -8.52
C VAL A 84 -11.45 -5.18 -7.99
N THR A 85 -10.67 -5.29 -6.91
CA THR A 85 -9.98 -4.14 -6.32
C THR A 85 -9.01 -3.47 -7.29
N PRO A 86 -8.19 -4.21 -8.09
CA PRO A 86 -7.30 -3.58 -9.07
C PRO A 86 -8.07 -2.77 -10.12
N GLU A 87 -9.16 -3.30 -10.64
CA GLU A 87 -10.00 -2.64 -11.65
C GLU A 87 -10.63 -1.37 -11.09
N ALA A 88 -11.16 -1.43 -9.86
CA ALA A 88 -11.72 -0.26 -9.19
C ALA A 88 -10.67 0.81 -8.94
N THR A 89 -9.46 0.41 -8.56
CA THR A 89 -8.34 1.32 -8.32
C THR A 89 -7.88 1.99 -9.60
N LEU A 90 -7.71 1.23 -10.70
CA LEU A 90 -7.33 1.77 -12.00
C LEU A 90 -8.36 2.79 -12.56
N GLU A 91 -9.62 2.61 -12.25
CA GLU A 91 -10.68 3.57 -12.62
C GLU A 91 -10.55 4.92 -11.90
N VAL A 92 -9.93 4.92 -10.72
CA VAL A 92 -9.85 6.08 -9.82
C VAL A 92 -8.54 6.84 -9.97
N VAL A 93 -7.42 6.15 -10.17
CA VAL A 93 -6.11 6.79 -10.26
C VAL A 93 -5.92 7.54 -11.58
N GLU A 94 -5.21 8.65 -11.51
CA GLU A 94 -4.86 9.47 -12.68
C GLU A 94 -3.54 9.00 -13.32
N ARG A 95 -2.63 8.47 -12.50
CA ARG A 95 -1.33 7.92 -12.91
C ARG A 95 -1.03 6.67 -12.09
N VAL A 96 -0.45 5.66 -12.73
CA VAL A 96 -0.01 4.44 -12.06
C VAL A 96 1.41 4.57 -11.52
N VAL A 97 1.70 3.84 -10.42
CA VAL A 97 3.04 3.74 -9.82
C VAL A 97 3.43 2.26 -9.82
N PRO A 98 3.91 1.72 -10.95
CA PRO A 98 4.07 0.27 -11.13
C PRO A 98 5.16 -0.35 -10.23
N GLY A 99 6.16 0.41 -9.82
CA GLY A 99 7.26 -0.08 -8.99
C GLY A 99 6.84 -0.58 -7.61
N ILE A 100 5.78 -0.01 -7.02
CA ILE A 100 5.28 -0.43 -5.70
C ILE A 100 4.74 -1.85 -5.74
N PRO A 101 3.77 -2.22 -6.58
CA PRO A 101 3.30 -3.60 -6.65
C PRO A 101 4.35 -4.59 -7.16
N GLU A 102 5.30 -4.17 -7.99
CA GLU A 102 6.45 -4.98 -8.39
C GLU A 102 7.30 -5.36 -7.18
N ALA A 103 7.63 -4.41 -6.30
CA ALA A 103 8.37 -4.66 -5.06
C ALA A 103 7.61 -5.60 -4.11
N MET A 104 6.30 -5.41 -3.97
CA MET A 104 5.46 -6.29 -3.16
C MET A 104 5.44 -7.72 -3.70
N ARG A 105 5.30 -7.92 -5.00
CA ARG A 105 5.35 -9.25 -5.61
C ARG A 105 6.72 -9.90 -5.47
N ALA A 106 7.78 -9.14 -5.63
CA ALA A 106 9.14 -9.64 -5.43
C ALA A 106 9.36 -10.15 -3.98
N GLU A 107 8.84 -9.41 -2.99
CA GLU A 107 8.89 -9.86 -1.60
C GLU A 107 8.06 -11.13 -1.37
N SER A 108 6.83 -11.18 -1.88
CA SER A 108 5.95 -12.34 -1.74
C SER A 108 6.53 -13.61 -2.38
N LEU A 109 7.26 -13.48 -3.49
CA LEU A 109 7.91 -14.61 -4.18
C LEU A 109 9.00 -15.30 -3.34
N LYS A 110 9.59 -14.61 -2.36
CA LYS A 110 10.54 -15.22 -1.43
C LYS A 110 9.88 -16.27 -0.53
N ALA A 111 8.59 -16.09 -0.23
CA ALA A 111 7.82 -16.97 0.63
C ALA A 111 7.01 -18.02 -0.15
N THR A 112 6.45 -17.66 -1.31
CA THR A 112 5.57 -18.54 -2.08
C THR A 112 5.52 -18.16 -3.56
N PRO A 113 5.50 -19.16 -4.49
CA PRO A 113 5.26 -18.89 -5.91
C PRO A 113 3.92 -18.22 -6.19
N ALA A 114 2.92 -18.38 -5.32
CA ALA A 114 1.61 -17.74 -5.45
C ALA A 114 1.68 -16.20 -5.39
N GLY A 115 2.78 -15.64 -4.91
CA GLY A 115 3.02 -14.19 -4.93
C GLY A 115 2.92 -13.57 -6.33
N MET A 116 3.25 -14.34 -7.39
CA MET A 116 3.14 -13.86 -8.77
C MET A 116 1.69 -13.71 -9.26
N LEU A 117 0.73 -14.28 -8.55
CA LEU A 117 -0.69 -14.24 -8.92
C LEU A 117 -1.40 -12.99 -8.38
N SER A 118 -0.74 -12.18 -7.56
CA SER A 118 -1.27 -10.89 -7.12
C SER A 118 -1.43 -9.93 -8.29
N ARG A 119 -2.64 -9.41 -8.47
CA ARG A 119 -2.95 -8.40 -9.48
C ARG A 119 -2.99 -6.98 -8.90
N ALA A 120 -2.43 -6.81 -7.69
CA ALA A 120 -2.36 -5.52 -7.01
C ALA A 120 -1.79 -4.42 -7.90
N VAL A 121 -2.36 -3.23 -7.78
CA VAL A 121 -1.90 -2.02 -8.46
C VAL A 121 -1.66 -0.91 -7.45
N SER A 122 -0.98 0.13 -7.89
CA SER A 122 -0.77 1.36 -7.13
C SER A 122 -0.84 2.55 -8.08
N GLY A 123 -1.32 3.68 -7.58
CA GLY A 123 -1.42 4.89 -8.38
C GLY A 123 -1.67 6.13 -7.53
N ILE A 124 -1.80 7.25 -8.22
CA ILE A 124 -1.95 8.58 -7.64
C ILE A 124 -3.29 9.16 -8.08
N ARG A 125 -4.03 9.73 -7.11
CA ARG A 125 -5.15 10.62 -7.39
C ARG A 125 -4.96 11.92 -6.62
N GLY A 126 -4.86 13.03 -7.34
CA GLY A 126 -4.48 14.31 -6.74
C GLY A 126 -3.13 14.21 -6.02
N ARG A 127 -3.14 14.40 -4.71
CA ARG A 127 -1.96 14.26 -3.84
C ARG A 127 -1.97 12.99 -3.00
N THR A 128 -2.90 12.08 -3.25
CA THR A 128 -3.06 10.83 -2.49
C THR A 128 -2.47 9.66 -3.24
N LEU A 129 -1.62 8.91 -2.57
CA LEU A 129 -1.09 7.62 -3.04
C LEU A 129 -2.07 6.52 -2.65
N ILE A 130 -2.44 5.67 -3.60
CA ILE A 130 -3.35 4.53 -3.39
C ILE A 130 -2.58 3.24 -3.69
N ILE A 131 -2.61 2.29 -2.76
CA ILE A 131 -1.88 1.02 -2.86
C ILE A 131 -2.81 -0.13 -2.50
N ASN A 132 -2.88 -1.14 -3.35
CA ASN A 132 -3.59 -2.38 -3.04
C ASN A 132 -2.66 -3.35 -2.30
N LEU A 133 -3.11 -3.85 -1.14
CA LEU A 133 -2.46 -4.91 -0.39
C LEU A 133 -3.26 -6.22 -0.51
N PRO A 134 -2.62 -7.38 -0.36
CA PRO A 134 -3.34 -8.66 -0.31
C PRO A 134 -4.27 -8.74 0.90
N GLY A 135 -5.27 -9.63 0.81
CA GLY A 135 -6.28 -9.79 1.86
C GLY A 135 -5.81 -10.62 3.07
N SER A 136 -4.75 -11.42 2.94
CA SER A 136 -4.24 -12.17 4.08
C SER A 136 -3.49 -11.26 5.05
N PRO A 137 -3.67 -11.43 6.37
CA PRO A 137 -2.97 -10.60 7.36
C PRO A 137 -1.45 -10.62 7.20
N LYS A 138 -0.89 -11.82 7.04
CA LYS A 138 0.55 -12.00 6.85
C LYS A 138 1.04 -11.35 5.57
N GLY A 139 0.36 -11.60 4.44
CA GLY A 139 0.72 -11.02 3.14
C GLY A 139 0.59 -9.49 3.13
N ALA A 140 -0.46 -8.94 3.73
CA ALA A 140 -0.64 -7.50 3.84
C ALA A 140 0.50 -6.84 4.62
N LYS A 141 0.88 -7.43 5.76
CA LYS A 141 1.99 -6.94 6.58
C LYS A 141 3.33 -7.00 5.84
N GLU A 142 3.69 -8.16 5.30
CA GLU A 142 4.95 -8.36 4.58
C GLU A 142 5.07 -7.45 3.35
N CYS A 143 4.02 -7.34 2.55
CA CYS A 143 3.98 -6.43 1.41
C CYS A 143 4.13 -4.96 1.83
N LEU A 144 3.44 -4.55 2.90
CA LEU A 144 3.53 -3.18 3.39
C LEU A 144 4.93 -2.88 3.91
N GLU A 145 5.51 -3.75 4.73
CA GLU A 145 6.87 -3.58 5.26
C GLU A 145 7.92 -3.44 4.13
N ALA A 146 7.76 -4.17 3.03
CA ALA A 146 8.66 -4.08 1.88
C ALA A 146 8.66 -2.71 1.19
N ILE A 147 7.54 -1.98 1.22
CA ILE A 147 7.38 -0.70 0.52
C ILE A 147 7.43 0.52 1.44
N LEU A 148 7.29 0.34 2.76
CA LEU A 148 7.33 1.44 3.73
C LEU A 148 8.55 2.36 3.57
N PRO A 149 9.77 1.87 3.25
CA PRO A 149 10.92 2.74 3.05
C PRO A 149 10.75 3.84 1.99
N ALA A 150 9.92 3.61 0.97
CA ALA A 150 9.68 4.56 -0.11
C ALA A 150 8.50 5.52 0.15
N ILE A 151 7.59 5.17 1.06
CA ILE A 151 6.34 5.91 1.28
C ILE A 151 6.56 7.35 1.76
N PRO A 152 7.45 7.64 2.74
CA PRO A 152 7.66 9.00 3.20
C PRO A 152 8.08 9.94 2.08
N HIS A 153 9.06 9.53 1.29
CA HIS A 153 9.52 10.32 0.14
C HIS A 153 8.41 10.54 -0.90
N ALA A 154 7.64 9.49 -1.22
CA ALA A 154 6.53 9.60 -2.14
C ALA A 154 5.51 10.66 -1.68
N VAL A 155 5.17 10.67 -0.38
CA VAL A 155 4.23 11.62 0.19
C VAL A 155 4.79 13.05 0.18
N GLU A 156 6.07 13.25 0.49
CA GLU A 156 6.74 14.56 0.41
C GLU A 156 6.68 15.13 -1.01
N VAL A 157 6.98 14.30 -2.02
CA VAL A 157 6.88 14.70 -3.44
C VAL A 157 5.45 15.07 -3.81
N LEU A 158 4.47 14.26 -3.41
CA LEU A 158 3.06 14.50 -3.71
C LEU A 158 2.51 15.77 -3.04
N ARG A 159 3.03 16.11 -1.86
CA ARG A 159 2.70 17.38 -1.17
C ARG A 159 3.38 18.60 -1.79
N GLY A 160 4.40 18.38 -2.63
CA GLY A 160 5.22 19.46 -3.21
C GLY A 160 6.23 20.04 -2.21
N GLU A 161 6.60 19.29 -1.19
CA GLU A 161 7.56 19.69 -0.16
C GLU A 161 9.01 19.53 -0.63
N ILE A 162 9.24 18.70 -1.66
CA ILE A 162 10.56 18.46 -2.27
C ILE A 162 10.45 18.70 -3.78
N GLY A 163 11.40 19.48 -4.34
CA GLY A 163 11.51 19.62 -5.79
C GLY A 163 11.99 18.32 -6.47
N ASP A 164 11.66 18.16 -7.76
CA ASP A 164 11.79 16.92 -8.57
C ASP A 164 13.19 16.28 -8.63
N HIS A 165 14.22 16.80 -7.96
CA HIS A 165 15.62 16.42 -8.18
C HIS A 165 16.39 15.95 -6.94
N GLN A 166 15.75 15.77 -5.79
CA GLN A 166 16.41 15.18 -4.63
C GLN A 166 15.98 13.73 -4.44
N ALA A 167 16.57 12.84 -5.22
CA ALA A 167 16.53 11.42 -4.91
C ALA A 167 17.18 11.18 -3.53
N PRO A 168 16.60 10.34 -2.65
CA PRO A 168 17.27 9.95 -1.42
C PRO A 168 18.65 9.41 -1.77
N SER A 169 19.70 9.92 -1.11
CA SER A 169 21.02 9.33 -1.22
C SER A 169 20.94 7.94 -0.61
N TYR A 170 20.78 6.91 -1.41
CA TYR A 170 21.04 5.54 -1.02
C TYR A 170 22.51 5.47 -0.59
N ARG A 171 22.76 5.41 0.71
CA ARG A 171 24.06 4.96 1.18
C ARG A 171 24.14 3.49 0.85
N ASP A 172 25.01 3.18 -0.12
CA ASP A 172 25.43 1.81 -0.41
C ASP A 172 26.20 1.30 0.82
N GLU A 173 25.48 0.63 1.72
CA GLU A 173 26.07 -0.10 2.85
C GLU A 173 26.46 -1.52 2.41
N SER A 174 26.92 -1.69 1.20
CA SER A 174 27.59 -2.94 0.80
C SER A 174 28.83 -3.12 1.68
N PRO A 175 28.99 -4.26 2.38
CA PRO A 175 30.20 -4.52 3.16
C PRO A 175 31.40 -4.47 2.18
N ARG A 176 32.31 -3.55 2.40
CA ARG A 176 33.58 -3.56 1.68
C ARG A 176 34.32 -4.84 2.07
N ASP A 177 34.27 -5.83 1.20
CA ASP A 177 35.04 -7.06 1.35
C ASP A 177 36.53 -6.72 1.43
N GLY A 178 37.03 -6.80 2.66
CA GLY A 178 38.42 -6.57 2.98
C GLY A 178 39.29 -7.74 2.56
N ARG A 179 39.55 -7.89 1.28
CA ARG A 179 40.67 -8.72 0.81
C ARG A 179 41.76 -7.84 0.25
N ARG A 180 42.63 -7.41 1.16
CA ARG A 180 43.99 -7.08 0.81
C ARG A 180 44.87 -8.28 1.19
N GLY A 181 45.66 -8.69 0.23
CA GLY A 181 47.01 -9.12 0.52
C GLY A 181 47.31 -10.61 0.51
N ARG A 182 47.89 -11.14 -0.47
CA ARG A 182 49.33 -11.48 -0.63
C ARG A 182 49.50 -12.28 -1.90
#